data_71ca9302ed6f2d1af161644759ea40a6
#
_entry.id   71ca9302ed6f2d1af161644759ea40a6
#
_cell.length_a   1.000
_cell.length_b   1.000
_cell.length_c   1.000
_cell.angle_alpha   90.00
_cell.angle_beta   90.00
_cell.angle_gamma   90.00
#
_symmetry.space_group_name_H-M   'P 1'
#
loop_
_entity.id
_entity.type
_entity.pdbx_description
1 polymer ?
#
loop_
_entity_poly.entity_id
_entity_poly.type
_entity_poly.pdbx_seq_one_letter_code
_entity_poly.pdbx_strand_id
1 'polypeptide(L)'
;KETDQKDLALTVNNLFTYNEERVKQELAQCSAMDTTKMIAPENAQLVYDAGKNAFSLRNGEQGTTLDEGEVTAAVEDAIEENVSKLDVEAKGLYQQPVLSEDSENANKILQQANAYLQVELKYPFKKNGEKKEEVINHEQISQWVYIDEDGTLQIDHDKVQEWVNGISEKYSSKKMNMDFTTTSGSVISLNVPVSGETLDTSALFEDVLKC
;
A
#
# COMPACT_ATOMS: atom_id res chain seq x y z
N LYS A 1 43.54 -53.35 43.34
CA LYS A 1 42.99 -53.12 41.96
C LYS A 1 41.83 -52.20 42.14
N GLU A 2 42.07 -50.88 41.94
CA GLU A 2 41.02 -49.88 41.77
C GLU A 2 40.41 -50.12 40.41
N THR A 3 39.12 -50.39 40.39
CA THR A 3 38.30 -50.35 39.17
C THR A 3 37.91 -48.93 38.89
N ASP A 4 38.53 -48.38 37.87
CA ASP A 4 38.21 -47.06 37.30
C ASP A 4 36.77 -47.15 36.76
N GLN A 5 35.81 -46.66 37.55
CA GLN A 5 34.42 -46.49 37.12
C GLN A 5 34.38 -45.29 36.24
N LYS A 6 34.48 -45.47 34.91
CA LYS A 6 34.16 -44.41 33.94
C LYS A 6 32.68 -44.13 34.02
N ASP A 7 32.32 -42.96 34.53
CA ASP A 7 30.98 -42.43 34.38
C ASP A 7 30.66 -42.26 32.88
N LEU A 8 29.84 -43.15 32.35
CA LEU A 8 29.33 -43.03 30.99
C LEU A 8 28.12 -42.15 31.04
N ALA A 9 28.30 -40.83 30.72
CA ALA A 9 27.19 -39.93 30.48
C ALA A 9 26.61 -40.25 29.11
N LEU A 10 25.45 -40.88 29.07
CA LEU A 10 24.65 -41.06 27.86
C LEU A 10 23.72 -39.90 27.74
N THR A 11 23.93 -39.07 26.72
CA THR A 11 22.97 -38.05 26.32
C THR A 11 21.93 -38.73 25.42
N VAL A 12 20.71 -38.88 25.91
CA VAL A 12 19.59 -39.37 25.10
C VAL A 12 18.89 -38.16 24.53
N ASN A 13 19.05 -37.96 23.22
CA ASN A 13 18.31 -36.94 22.48
C ASN A 13 17.00 -37.55 21.98
N ASN A 14 15.93 -36.80 22.05
CA ASN A 14 14.59 -37.15 21.57
C ASN A 14 13.95 -38.37 22.22
N LEU A 15 13.53 -38.21 23.48
CA LEU A 15 12.71 -39.21 24.19
C LEU A 15 11.23 -39.21 23.74
N PHE A 16 10.81 -38.21 22.97
CA PHE A 16 9.44 -38.04 22.53
C PHE A 16 9.38 -37.95 21.02
N THR A 17 8.37 -38.56 20.43
CA THR A 17 7.94 -38.33 19.07
C THR A 17 6.57 -37.71 19.13
N TYR A 18 6.34 -36.63 18.40
CA TYR A 18 5.03 -36.01 18.25
C TYR A 18 4.64 -35.98 16.78
N ASN A 19 3.35 -35.71 16.51
CA ASN A 19 2.82 -35.60 15.18
C ASN A 19 2.69 -34.11 14.82
N GLU A 20 3.54 -33.61 13.95
CA GLU A 20 3.58 -32.21 13.51
C GLU A 20 2.24 -31.74 12.94
N GLU A 21 1.57 -32.57 12.11
CA GLU A 21 0.26 -32.24 11.56
C GLU A 21 -0.81 -32.03 12.65
N ARG A 22 -0.71 -32.82 13.72
CA ARG A 22 -1.61 -32.66 14.86
C ARG A 22 -1.32 -31.41 15.65
N VAL A 23 -0.06 -31.02 15.79
CA VAL A 23 0.32 -29.74 16.43
C VAL A 23 -0.29 -28.58 15.66
N LYS A 24 -0.17 -28.55 14.34
CA LYS A 24 -0.77 -27.52 13.48
C LYS A 24 -2.30 -27.49 13.61
N GLN A 25 -2.95 -28.65 13.64
CA GLN A 25 -4.41 -28.73 13.79
C GLN A 25 -4.90 -28.21 15.14
N GLU A 26 -4.21 -28.51 16.21
CA GLU A 26 -4.55 -28.03 17.55
C GLU A 26 -4.26 -26.52 17.69
N LEU A 27 -3.16 -26.04 17.10
CA LEU A 27 -2.85 -24.61 17.03
C LEU A 27 -3.92 -23.82 16.28
N ALA A 28 -4.38 -24.32 15.14
CA ALA A 28 -5.45 -23.67 14.34
C ALA A 28 -6.78 -23.53 15.12
N GLN A 29 -7.01 -24.36 16.15
CA GLN A 29 -8.18 -24.29 17.02
C GLN A 29 -7.92 -23.48 18.31
N CYS A 30 -6.68 -23.06 18.52
CA CYS A 30 -6.32 -22.27 19.69
C CYS A 30 -6.90 -20.85 19.59
N SER A 31 -7.55 -20.39 20.64
CA SER A 31 -8.13 -19.04 20.68
C SER A 31 -7.08 -17.92 20.57
N ALA A 32 -5.82 -18.22 20.85
CA ALA A 32 -4.69 -17.30 20.66
C ALA A 32 -4.35 -17.10 19.18
N MET A 33 -4.76 -18.02 18.28
CA MET A 33 -4.56 -17.95 16.84
C MET A 33 -5.79 -17.39 16.10
N ASP A 34 -6.80 -16.89 16.82
CA ASP A 34 -8.02 -16.30 16.23
C ASP A 34 -7.70 -14.96 15.57
N THR A 35 -7.45 -14.99 14.27
CA THR A 35 -7.10 -13.82 13.46
C THR A 35 -8.16 -12.72 13.47
N THR A 36 -9.43 -13.05 13.80
CA THR A 36 -10.51 -12.05 13.86
C THR A 36 -10.35 -11.03 15.01
N LYS A 37 -9.49 -11.34 15.96
CA LYS A 37 -9.17 -10.50 17.13
C LYS A 37 -7.81 -9.83 17.05
N MET A 38 -7.06 -10.10 15.99
CA MET A 38 -5.73 -9.58 15.79
C MET A 38 -5.76 -8.34 14.92
N ILE A 39 -4.77 -7.48 15.10
CA ILE A 39 -4.53 -6.29 14.30
C ILE A 39 -3.34 -6.61 13.39
N ALA A 40 -3.53 -6.48 12.08
CA ALA A 40 -2.44 -6.67 11.12
C ALA A 40 -1.35 -5.60 11.33
N PRO A 41 -0.08 -5.92 11.04
CA PRO A 41 0.98 -4.91 11.05
C PRO A 41 0.73 -3.89 9.94
N GLU A 42 1.08 -2.63 10.21
CA GLU A 42 1.04 -1.55 9.23
C GLU A 42 2.44 -1.21 8.74
N ASN A 43 2.58 -1.00 7.43
CA ASN A 43 3.83 -0.54 6.84
C ASN A 43 4.15 0.90 7.21
N ALA A 44 5.43 1.27 7.13
CA ALA A 44 5.85 2.66 7.15
C ALA A 44 5.14 3.44 6.04
N GLN A 45 4.71 4.65 6.34
CA GLN A 45 3.91 5.51 5.44
C GLN A 45 4.62 6.80 5.11
N LEU A 46 4.38 7.32 3.90
CA LEU A 46 4.83 8.63 3.49
C LEU A 46 3.98 9.72 4.15
N VAL A 47 4.66 10.71 4.72
CA VAL A 47 4.04 11.93 5.25
C VAL A 47 4.68 13.13 4.54
N TYR A 48 3.86 13.91 3.84
CA TYR A 48 4.30 15.12 3.16
C TYR A 48 4.35 16.30 4.12
N ASP A 49 5.49 16.98 4.18
CA ASP A 49 5.70 18.23 4.90
C ASP A 49 5.73 19.40 3.89
N ALA A 50 4.63 20.14 3.81
CA ALA A 50 4.51 21.27 2.88
C ALA A 50 5.52 22.39 3.19
N GLY A 51 5.93 22.56 4.45
CA GLY A 51 6.92 23.57 4.85
C GLY A 51 8.33 23.27 4.36
N LYS A 52 8.65 21.99 4.19
CA LYS A 52 9.94 21.51 3.68
C LYS A 52 9.89 21.10 2.22
N ASN A 53 8.70 21.01 1.64
CA ASN A 53 8.45 20.41 0.33
C ASN A 53 9.15 19.04 0.19
N ALA A 54 8.91 18.17 1.17
CA ALA A 54 9.54 16.87 1.22
C ALA A 54 8.65 15.84 1.91
N PHE A 55 8.77 14.58 1.48
CA PHE A 55 8.27 13.44 2.23
C PHE A 55 9.23 13.05 3.35
N SER A 56 8.66 12.57 4.42
CA SER A 56 9.31 11.80 5.47
C SER A 56 8.58 10.49 5.65
N LEU A 57 9.20 9.51 6.29
CA LEU A 57 8.53 8.29 6.70
C LEU A 57 8.00 8.44 8.11
N ARG A 58 6.80 7.95 8.34
CA ARG A 58 6.24 7.65 9.66
C ARG A 58 6.30 6.15 9.85
N ASN A 59 6.76 5.69 11.01
CA ASN A 59 6.76 4.28 11.35
C ASN A 59 5.37 3.68 11.18
N GLY A 60 5.35 2.46 10.67
CA GLY A 60 4.20 1.58 10.76
C GLY A 60 4.04 1.05 12.20
N GLU A 61 2.98 0.31 12.41
CA GLU A 61 2.69 -0.34 13.68
C GLU A 61 2.84 -1.85 13.54
N GLN A 62 3.44 -2.51 14.54
CA GLN A 62 3.68 -3.95 14.51
C GLN A 62 2.38 -4.77 14.54
N GLY A 63 1.29 -4.24 15.09
CA GLY A 63 0.06 -4.99 15.24
C GLY A 63 0.17 -6.13 16.27
N THR A 64 -0.84 -7.02 16.25
CA THR A 64 -0.93 -8.16 17.17
C THR A 64 -1.12 -9.50 16.45
N THR A 65 -1.02 -9.53 15.13
CA THR A 65 -1.12 -10.75 14.34
C THR A 65 0.11 -11.62 14.58
N LEU A 66 -0.13 -12.85 15.02
CA LEU A 66 0.94 -13.84 15.22
C LEU A 66 1.40 -14.40 13.88
N ASP A 67 2.70 -14.66 13.77
CA ASP A 67 3.25 -15.40 12.65
C ASP A 67 3.01 -16.90 12.88
N GLU A 68 2.17 -17.52 12.06
CA GLU A 68 1.78 -18.93 12.22
C GLU A 68 2.98 -19.87 12.11
N GLY A 69 3.93 -19.58 11.23
CA GLY A 69 5.13 -20.39 11.04
C GLY A 69 6.04 -20.32 12.26
N GLU A 70 6.33 -19.10 12.73
CA GLU A 70 7.17 -18.85 13.90
C GLU A 70 6.56 -19.42 15.18
N VAL A 71 5.23 -19.26 15.35
CA VAL A 71 4.51 -19.84 16.50
C VAL A 71 4.55 -21.36 16.44
N THR A 72 4.32 -21.98 15.27
CA THR A 72 4.38 -23.42 15.11
C THR A 72 5.76 -23.95 15.46
N ALA A 73 6.82 -23.37 14.91
CA ALA A 73 8.20 -23.76 15.23
C ALA A 73 8.51 -23.60 16.72
N ALA A 74 8.10 -22.49 17.32
CA ALA A 74 8.33 -22.25 18.75
C ALA A 74 7.56 -23.23 19.67
N VAL A 75 6.39 -23.71 19.24
CA VAL A 75 5.63 -24.76 19.96
C VAL A 75 6.31 -26.11 19.82
N GLU A 76 6.81 -26.45 18.64
CA GLU A 76 7.57 -27.69 18.39
C GLU A 76 8.83 -27.73 19.25
N ASP A 77 9.62 -26.66 19.30
CA ASP A 77 10.77 -26.50 20.18
C ASP A 77 10.37 -26.66 21.66
N ALA A 78 9.27 -26.05 22.09
CA ALA A 78 8.79 -26.15 23.46
C ALA A 78 8.38 -27.57 23.85
N ILE A 79 7.82 -28.34 22.90
CA ILE A 79 7.52 -29.79 23.10
C ILE A 79 8.81 -30.59 23.27
N GLU A 80 9.80 -30.35 22.43
CA GLU A 80 11.10 -31.06 22.51
C GLU A 80 11.86 -30.73 23.80
N GLU A 81 11.81 -29.48 24.24
CA GLU A 81 12.43 -29.02 25.48
C GLU A 81 11.59 -29.31 26.74
N ASN A 82 10.41 -29.90 26.59
CA ASN A 82 9.43 -30.13 27.67
C ASN A 82 9.07 -28.86 28.45
N VAL A 83 8.92 -27.75 27.73
CA VAL A 83 8.49 -26.45 28.26
C VAL A 83 6.97 -26.36 28.21
N SER A 84 6.33 -26.08 29.34
CA SER A 84 4.84 -26.07 29.44
C SER A 84 4.18 -24.71 29.12
N LYS A 85 4.95 -23.67 28.91
CA LYS A 85 4.45 -22.30 28.60
C LYS A 85 5.32 -21.66 27.55
N LEU A 86 4.66 -21.12 26.54
CA LEU A 86 5.27 -20.30 25.50
C LEU A 86 4.81 -18.85 25.68
N ASP A 87 5.76 -17.92 25.85
CA ASP A 87 5.51 -16.49 25.88
C ASP A 87 5.79 -15.94 24.50
N VAL A 88 4.71 -15.67 23.74
CA VAL A 88 4.78 -15.19 22.35
C VAL A 88 5.33 -13.75 22.26
N GLU A 89 5.07 -12.93 23.30
CA GLU A 89 5.60 -11.55 23.39
C GLU A 89 7.12 -11.57 23.59
N ALA A 90 7.60 -12.35 24.59
CA ALA A 90 9.01 -12.43 24.88
C ALA A 90 9.84 -13.04 23.72
N LYS A 91 9.21 -13.88 22.90
CA LYS A 91 9.86 -14.48 21.71
C LYS A 91 9.67 -13.65 20.43
N GLY A 92 8.81 -12.59 20.48
CA GLY A 92 8.60 -11.71 19.33
C GLY A 92 7.92 -12.40 18.14
N LEU A 93 6.99 -13.34 18.41
CA LEU A 93 6.36 -14.19 17.39
C LEU A 93 5.20 -13.49 16.64
N TYR A 94 5.29 -12.18 16.45
CA TYR A 94 4.32 -11.40 15.70
C TYR A 94 4.80 -11.15 14.28
N GLN A 95 3.84 -11.08 13.35
CA GLN A 95 4.11 -10.63 12.00
C GLN A 95 4.75 -9.25 12.02
N GLN A 96 5.77 -9.07 11.21
CA GLN A 96 6.44 -7.78 11.07
C GLN A 96 5.84 -7.01 9.88
N PRO A 97 5.82 -5.67 9.92
CA PRO A 97 5.55 -4.87 8.74
C PRO A 97 6.49 -5.27 7.59
N VAL A 98 5.96 -5.33 6.37
CA VAL A 98 6.76 -5.60 5.16
C VAL A 98 7.80 -4.50 4.94
N LEU A 99 7.44 -3.26 5.29
CA LEU A 99 8.30 -2.09 5.21
C LEU A 99 8.44 -1.42 6.59
N SER A 100 9.62 -1.53 7.18
CA SER A 100 10.03 -0.75 8.36
C SER A 100 10.75 0.53 7.93
N GLU A 101 10.59 1.65 8.66
CA GLU A 101 11.22 2.94 8.33
C GLU A 101 12.74 2.88 8.32
N ASP A 102 13.35 2.02 9.16
CA ASP A 102 14.80 1.85 9.27
C ASP A 102 15.39 0.98 8.17
N SER A 103 14.57 0.36 7.32
CA SER A 103 15.04 -0.55 6.27
C SER A 103 15.74 0.22 5.14
N GLU A 104 16.71 -0.46 4.50
CA GLU A 104 17.36 0.09 3.30
C GLU A 104 16.34 0.37 2.18
N ASN A 105 15.31 -0.48 2.08
CA ASN A 105 14.25 -0.32 1.10
C ASN A 105 13.41 0.94 1.37
N ALA A 106 13.08 1.22 2.62
CA ALA A 106 12.36 2.43 3.02
C ALA A 106 13.11 3.71 2.65
N ASN A 107 14.44 3.71 2.83
CA ASN A 107 15.27 4.83 2.41
C ASN A 107 15.28 5.03 0.89
N LYS A 108 15.30 3.96 0.10
CA LYS A 108 15.19 4.03 -1.37
C LYS A 108 13.83 4.58 -1.80
N ILE A 109 12.74 4.11 -1.19
CA ILE A 109 11.38 4.58 -1.44
C ILE A 109 11.27 6.07 -1.12
N LEU A 110 11.79 6.50 0.03
CA LEU A 110 11.77 7.91 0.42
C LEU A 110 12.54 8.79 -0.57
N GLN A 111 13.69 8.33 -1.06
CA GLN A 111 14.45 9.04 -2.08
C GLN A 111 13.68 9.15 -3.40
N GLN A 112 13.02 8.07 -3.84
CA GLN A 112 12.19 8.07 -5.05
C GLN A 112 10.98 8.99 -4.91
N ALA A 113 10.28 8.92 -3.78
CA ALA A 113 9.13 9.79 -3.52
C ALA A 113 9.52 11.28 -3.53
N ASN A 114 10.67 11.61 -2.92
CA ASN A 114 11.19 12.97 -2.94
C ASN A 114 11.70 13.41 -4.33
N ALA A 115 12.14 12.47 -5.17
CA ALA A 115 12.49 12.77 -6.55
C ALA A 115 11.25 13.15 -7.38
N TYR A 116 10.10 12.50 -7.17
CA TYR A 116 8.84 12.87 -7.80
C TYR A 116 8.40 14.31 -7.47
N LEU A 117 8.66 14.79 -6.27
CA LEU A 117 8.34 16.17 -5.90
C LEU A 117 9.17 17.24 -6.66
N GLN A 118 10.25 16.85 -7.32
CA GLN A 118 11.05 17.76 -8.15
C GLN A 118 10.50 17.89 -9.58
N VAL A 119 9.52 17.07 -9.94
CA VAL A 119 8.89 17.10 -11.27
C VAL A 119 7.88 18.24 -11.32
N GLU A 120 7.92 19.03 -12.40
CA GLU A 120 6.91 20.02 -12.73
C GLU A 120 6.48 19.79 -14.18
N LEU A 121 5.21 19.45 -14.38
CA LEU A 121 4.63 19.24 -15.72
C LEU A 121 3.71 20.39 -16.05
N LYS A 122 3.84 20.93 -17.28
CA LYS A 122 3.05 22.06 -17.77
C LYS A 122 2.24 21.63 -18.99
N TYR A 123 0.95 21.70 -18.84
CA TYR A 123 0.00 21.35 -19.89
C TYR A 123 -0.66 22.62 -20.45
N PRO A 124 -0.34 23.01 -21.71
CA PRO A 124 -0.98 24.13 -22.36
C PRO A 124 -2.35 23.74 -22.91
N PHE A 125 -3.37 24.44 -22.49
CA PHE A 125 -4.73 24.29 -23.00
C PHE A 125 -5.20 25.57 -23.71
N LYS A 126 -6.24 25.44 -24.53
CA LYS A 126 -6.95 26.59 -25.11
C LYS A 126 -8.38 26.57 -24.61
N LYS A 127 -8.89 27.76 -24.22
CA LYS A 127 -10.28 27.94 -23.86
C LYS A 127 -10.76 29.26 -24.43
N ASN A 128 -11.79 29.23 -25.27
CA ASN A 128 -12.33 30.42 -25.95
C ASN A 128 -11.27 31.23 -26.72
N GLY A 129 -10.28 30.56 -27.32
CA GLY A 129 -9.16 31.17 -28.02
C GLY A 129 -8.00 31.67 -27.15
N GLU A 130 -8.16 31.70 -25.84
CA GLU A 130 -7.10 32.04 -24.89
C GLU A 130 -6.26 30.82 -24.54
N LYS A 131 -4.94 31.00 -24.48
CA LYS A 131 -4.03 29.97 -23.95
C LYS A 131 -4.07 30.01 -22.43
N LYS A 132 -4.25 28.85 -21.83
CA LYS A 132 -4.18 28.59 -20.39
C LYS A 132 -3.15 27.50 -20.15
N GLU A 133 -2.55 27.47 -18.97
CA GLU A 133 -1.59 26.46 -18.59
C GLU A 133 -2.04 25.84 -17.26
N GLU A 134 -2.07 24.52 -17.20
CA GLU A 134 -2.25 23.77 -15.98
C GLU A 134 -0.91 23.15 -15.57
N VAL A 135 -0.62 23.20 -14.30
CA VAL A 135 0.65 22.77 -13.75
C VAL A 135 0.41 21.65 -12.76
N ILE A 136 1.06 20.53 -12.97
CA ILE A 136 1.22 19.49 -11.96
C ILE A 136 2.52 19.80 -11.23
N ASN A 137 2.43 20.16 -9.99
CA ASN A 137 3.54 20.52 -9.13
C ASN A 137 3.67 19.54 -7.94
N HIS A 138 4.63 19.78 -7.07
CA HIS A 138 4.84 18.99 -5.87
C HIS A 138 3.62 18.85 -4.97
N GLU A 139 2.76 19.86 -4.86
CA GLU A 139 1.54 19.81 -4.04
C GLU A 139 0.55 18.78 -4.62
N GLN A 140 0.44 18.72 -5.94
CA GLN A 140 -0.42 17.78 -6.63
C GLN A 140 0.17 16.37 -6.53
N ILE A 141 1.47 16.21 -6.82
CA ILE A 141 2.18 14.93 -6.78
C ILE A 141 2.15 14.34 -5.37
N SER A 142 2.29 15.17 -4.33
CA SER A 142 2.28 14.70 -2.94
C SER A 142 0.97 14.02 -2.52
N GLN A 143 -0.13 14.30 -3.22
CA GLN A 143 -1.42 13.67 -2.96
C GLN A 143 -1.60 12.34 -3.69
N TRP A 144 -0.78 12.08 -4.71
CA TRP A 144 -0.90 10.90 -5.56
C TRP A 144 0.02 9.76 -5.16
N VAL A 145 1.12 10.07 -4.47
CA VAL A 145 2.16 9.10 -4.13
C VAL A 145 1.89 8.48 -2.76
N TYR A 146 1.92 7.15 -2.67
CA TYR A 146 1.72 6.42 -1.43
C TYR A 146 2.52 5.12 -1.40
N ILE A 147 2.58 4.47 -0.25
CA ILE A 147 3.15 3.13 -0.06
C ILE A 147 1.98 2.16 0.10
N ASP A 148 1.97 1.09 -0.70
CA ASP A 148 0.93 0.07 -0.65
C ASP A 148 1.16 -0.99 0.45
N GLU A 149 0.27 -1.98 0.51
CA GLU A 149 0.34 -3.07 1.49
C GLU A 149 1.58 -3.95 1.30
N ASP A 150 2.09 -4.06 0.08
CA ASP A 150 3.32 -4.79 -0.25
C ASP A 150 4.60 -3.99 0.06
N GLY A 151 4.47 -2.81 0.64
CA GLY A 151 5.58 -1.92 0.99
C GLY A 151 6.28 -1.32 -0.24
N THR A 152 5.54 -1.11 -1.34
CA THR A 152 6.08 -0.51 -2.57
C THR A 152 5.51 0.89 -2.82
N LEU A 153 6.31 1.73 -3.48
CA LEU A 153 5.89 3.07 -3.86
C LEU A 153 4.95 3.00 -5.05
N GLN A 154 3.78 3.60 -4.92
CA GLN A 154 2.73 3.61 -5.93
C GLN A 154 2.24 5.03 -6.22
N ILE A 155 1.62 5.17 -7.39
CA ILE A 155 0.86 6.36 -7.77
C ILE A 155 -0.63 6.00 -7.73
N ASP A 156 -1.42 6.81 -7.05
CA ASP A 156 -2.86 6.67 -6.94
C ASP A 156 -3.53 7.09 -8.27
N HIS A 157 -3.83 6.09 -9.09
CA HIS A 157 -4.45 6.27 -10.40
C HIS A 157 -5.83 6.93 -10.33
N ASP A 158 -6.58 6.68 -9.26
CA ASP A 158 -7.91 7.26 -9.09
C ASP A 158 -7.80 8.78 -8.88
N LYS A 159 -6.86 9.24 -8.08
CA LYS A 159 -6.60 10.67 -7.88
C LYS A 159 -6.05 11.34 -9.12
N VAL A 160 -5.21 10.66 -9.90
CA VAL A 160 -4.76 11.18 -11.22
C VAL A 160 -5.96 11.30 -12.15
N GLN A 161 -6.85 10.30 -12.17
CA GLN A 161 -8.08 10.35 -12.99
C GLN A 161 -9.03 11.46 -12.54
N GLU A 162 -9.18 11.71 -11.25
CA GLU A 162 -9.96 12.84 -10.72
C GLU A 162 -9.41 14.18 -11.20
N TRP A 163 -8.08 14.36 -11.17
CA TRP A 163 -7.45 15.56 -11.70
C TRP A 163 -7.73 15.72 -13.20
N VAL A 164 -7.54 14.67 -14.00
CA VAL A 164 -7.82 14.66 -15.46
C VAL A 164 -9.27 15.00 -15.74
N ASN A 165 -10.21 14.46 -14.97
CA ASN A 165 -11.64 14.76 -15.10
C ASN A 165 -11.92 16.23 -14.79
N GLY A 166 -11.32 16.79 -13.75
CA GLY A 166 -11.42 18.21 -13.41
C GLY A 166 -10.89 19.12 -14.52
N ILE A 167 -9.77 18.73 -15.16
CA ILE A 167 -9.25 19.43 -16.34
C ILE A 167 -10.23 19.34 -17.51
N SER A 168 -10.79 18.15 -17.76
CA SER A 168 -11.79 17.97 -18.81
C SER A 168 -13.01 18.85 -18.59
N GLU A 169 -13.54 18.91 -17.39
CA GLU A 169 -14.68 19.78 -17.06
C GLU A 169 -14.33 21.28 -17.22
N LYS A 170 -13.10 21.66 -16.89
CA LYS A 170 -12.62 23.03 -16.99
C LYS A 170 -12.44 23.49 -18.44
N TYR A 171 -11.99 22.60 -19.34
CA TYR A 171 -11.61 22.93 -20.72
C TYR A 171 -12.56 22.39 -21.79
N SER A 172 -13.37 21.37 -21.50
CA SER A 172 -14.38 20.90 -22.44
C SER A 172 -15.47 21.97 -22.63
N SER A 173 -15.90 22.12 -23.84
CA SER A 173 -16.96 23.06 -24.19
C SER A 173 -18.26 22.71 -23.50
N LYS A 174 -18.92 23.71 -22.90
CA LYS A 174 -20.27 23.50 -22.36
C LYS A 174 -21.19 23.07 -23.48
N LYS A 175 -21.93 22.01 -23.28
CA LYS A 175 -23.02 21.62 -24.17
C LYS A 175 -24.12 22.62 -23.99
N MET A 176 -24.60 23.16 -25.09
CA MET A 176 -25.76 24.08 -25.12
C MET A 176 -26.97 23.30 -25.65
N ASN A 177 -28.08 23.37 -24.93
CA ASN A 177 -29.35 22.89 -25.44
C ASN A 177 -29.84 23.92 -26.46
N MET A 178 -29.95 23.51 -27.71
CA MET A 178 -30.57 24.30 -28.78
C MET A 178 -31.88 23.65 -29.15
N ASP A 179 -32.95 24.44 -29.05
CA ASP A 179 -34.26 24.03 -29.47
C ASP A 179 -34.44 24.32 -30.96
N PHE A 180 -34.68 23.32 -31.76
CA PHE A 180 -34.99 23.42 -33.16
C PHE A 180 -36.48 23.15 -33.38
N THR A 181 -37.16 24.08 -33.98
CA THR A 181 -38.53 23.84 -34.45
C THR A 181 -38.49 23.21 -35.84
N THR A 182 -39.00 22.00 -35.97
CA THR A 182 -39.09 21.32 -37.25
C THR A 182 -40.13 21.98 -38.14
N THR A 183 -40.09 21.70 -39.44
CA THR A 183 -41.11 22.19 -40.42
C THR A 183 -42.50 21.66 -40.10
N SER A 184 -42.64 20.63 -39.30
CA SER A 184 -43.92 20.11 -38.79
C SER A 184 -44.38 20.80 -37.49
N GLY A 185 -43.63 21.75 -36.97
CA GLY A 185 -43.97 22.51 -35.75
C GLY A 185 -43.56 21.81 -34.45
N SER A 186 -42.87 20.69 -34.50
CA SER A 186 -42.36 19.99 -33.31
C SER A 186 -41.04 20.62 -32.86
N VAL A 187 -40.87 20.85 -31.55
CA VAL A 187 -39.63 21.34 -30.99
C VAL A 187 -38.76 20.13 -30.59
N ILE A 188 -37.54 20.09 -31.09
CA ILE A 188 -36.54 19.10 -30.75
C ILE A 188 -35.40 19.81 -30.05
N SER A 189 -35.15 19.45 -28.78
CA SER A 189 -34.00 19.94 -28.04
C SER A 189 -32.76 19.08 -28.35
N LEU A 190 -31.77 19.69 -28.95
CA LEU A 190 -30.47 19.06 -29.23
C LEU A 190 -29.41 19.57 -28.24
N ASN A 191 -28.69 18.67 -27.62
CA ASN A 191 -27.55 18.99 -26.79
C ASN A 191 -26.29 19.05 -27.68
N VAL A 192 -25.90 20.26 -28.09
CA VAL A 192 -24.82 20.49 -29.05
C VAL A 192 -23.61 21.06 -28.32
N PRO A 193 -22.38 20.54 -28.55
CA PRO A 193 -21.17 21.16 -28.02
C PRO A 193 -21.00 22.56 -28.66
N VAL A 194 -20.77 23.57 -27.84
CA VAL A 194 -20.66 24.98 -28.27
C VAL A 194 -19.37 25.25 -29.05
N SER A 195 -18.33 24.45 -28.84
CA SER A 195 -17.10 24.43 -29.65
C SER A 195 -16.61 23.00 -29.77
N GLY A 196 -16.11 22.62 -30.94
CA GLY A 196 -15.77 21.23 -31.28
C GLY A 196 -14.49 20.69 -30.66
N GLU A 197 -13.96 21.31 -29.62
CA GLU A 197 -12.75 20.84 -28.95
C GLU A 197 -13.16 20.00 -27.71
N THR A 198 -12.88 18.69 -27.76
CA THR A 198 -12.98 17.80 -26.62
C THR A 198 -11.57 17.40 -26.21
N LEU A 199 -11.29 17.42 -24.90
CA LEU A 199 -10.04 16.93 -24.36
C LEU A 199 -10.03 15.40 -24.43
N ASP A 200 -8.96 14.84 -24.98
CA ASP A 200 -8.69 13.39 -24.90
C ASP A 200 -8.16 13.08 -23.48
N THR A 201 -9.09 12.69 -22.62
CA THR A 201 -8.79 12.41 -21.22
C THR A 201 -7.95 11.16 -21.06
N SER A 202 -8.07 10.18 -21.96
CA SER A 202 -7.28 8.94 -21.89
C SER A 202 -5.84 9.22 -22.25
N ALA A 203 -5.60 9.99 -23.31
CA ALA A 203 -4.24 10.39 -23.68
C ALA A 203 -3.57 11.26 -22.60
N LEU A 204 -4.31 12.18 -21.98
CA LEU A 204 -3.78 13.01 -20.89
C LEU A 204 -3.44 12.16 -19.66
N PHE A 205 -4.31 11.21 -19.28
CA PHE A 205 -4.06 10.30 -18.17
C PHE A 205 -2.80 9.48 -18.37
N GLU A 206 -2.67 8.85 -19.55
CA GLU A 206 -1.48 8.06 -19.88
C GLU A 206 -0.20 8.91 -19.91
N ASP A 207 -0.28 10.15 -20.38
CA ASP A 207 0.86 11.05 -20.43
C ASP A 207 1.34 11.46 -19.05
N VAL A 208 0.42 11.75 -18.14
CA VAL A 208 0.73 12.07 -16.74
C VAL A 208 1.41 10.88 -16.03
N LEU A 209 1.00 9.64 -16.32
CA LEU A 209 1.58 8.45 -15.69
C LEU A 209 2.95 8.02 -16.29
N LYS A 210 3.33 8.53 -17.46
CA LYS A 210 4.62 8.20 -18.11
C LYS A 210 5.76 9.10 -17.65
N CYS A 211 5.47 10.18 -16.97
CA CYS A 211 6.45 11.15 -16.49
C CYS A 211 6.96 10.80 -15.10
#